data_0ac76d15872a6b94880ee9d7286edcf5
#
_entry.id   0ac76d15872a6b94880ee9d7286edcf5
#
_cell.length_a   1.000
_cell.length_b   1.000
_cell.length_c   1.000
_cell.angle_alpha   90.00
_cell.angle_beta   90.00
_cell.angle_gamma   90.00
#
_symmetry.space_group_name_H-M   'P 1'
#
loop_
_entity.id
_entity.type
_entity.pdbx_description
1 polymer ?
#
loop_
_entity_poly.entity_id
_entity_poly.type
_entity_poly.pdbx_seq_one_letter_code
_entity_poly.pdbx_strand_id
1 'polypeptide(L)'
;MRKFIFGFVLLLVFGFANEASHALDANDKQQIDKQIEDFFMRNPEKLEQALDNMQRYLAERAQQEQDAALASNADNLYRNDSDYSMGPNNAPITIVEFFDYNCGYCKRSFAPLMEVLEENKDVRLVFKEYPILGEASYLASSAALAINDKLKYLTFHSKLMTHQGRISESVIEKTLRDMKLSPQKLQSDARSDKYVLQLAATRQLADTIGINGTPAFVINGKLFPGALNKAELAQAIKTVRADLNAR
;
A
#
# COMPACT_ATOMS: atom_id res chain seq x y z
N MET A 1 -77.63 -18.00 64.59
CA MET A 1 -76.60 -17.11 65.17
C MET A 1 -75.36 -17.11 64.23
N ARG A 2 -75.28 -16.15 63.35
CA ARG A 2 -74.23 -16.05 62.33
C ARG A 2 -73.26 -14.92 62.74
N LYS A 3 -72.02 -15.30 63.07
CA LYS A 3 -70.99 -14.32 63.40
C LYS A 3 -70.32 -13.85 62.11
N PHE A 4 -70.38 -12.57 61.81
CA PHE A 4 -69.63 -11.88 60.76
C PHE A 4 -68.22 -11.57 61.27
N ILE A 5 -67.20 -12.07 60.59
CA ILE A 5 -65.86 -11.71 60.80
C ILE A 5 -65.46 -10.67 59.73
N PHE A 6 -65.23 -9.45 60.19
CA PHE A 6 -64.68 -8.36 59.32
C PHE A 6 -63.15 -8.56 59.12
N GLY A 7 -62.79 -8.94 57.94
CA GLY A 7 -61.35 -9.00 57.55
C GLY A 7 -60.84 -7.62 57.18
N PHE A 8 -59.90 -7.14 57.93
CA PHE A 8 -59.17 -5.90 57.67
C PHE A 8 -58.08 -6.17 56.61
N VAL A 9 -58.30 -5.73 55.33
CA VAL A 9 -57.30 -5.80 54.28
C VAL A 9 -56.40 -4.61 54.40
N LEU A 10 -55.13 -4.85 54.84
CA LEU A 10 -54.08 -3.87 54.91
C LEU A 10 -53.47 -3.72 53.51
N LEU A 11 -53.82 -2.65 52.81
CA LEU A 11 -53.21 -2.28 51.52
C LEU A 11 -51.79 -1.69 51.79
N LEU A 12 -50.78 -2.53 51.60
CA LEU A 12 -49.38 -2.09 51.51
C LEU A 12 -49.19 -1.38 50.15
N VAL A 13 -49.19 -0.05 50.15
CA VAL A 13 -48.78 0.77 49.03
C VAL A 13 -47.24 0.73 48.97
N PHE A 14 -46.70 -0.11 48.10
CA PHE A 14 -45.30 -0.03 47.72
C PHE A 14 -45.10 1.26 46.90
N GLY A 15 -44.59 2.30 47.55
CA GLY A 15 -44.11 3.49 46.88
C GLY A 15 -42.89 3.10 46.05
N PHE A 16 -43.08 2.96 44.73
CA PHE A 16 -41.94 2.98 43.79
C PHE A 16 -41.32 4.37 43.89
N ALA A 17 -40.17 4.44 44.58
CA ALA A 17 -39.28 5.59 44.49
C ALA A 17 -38.88 5.71 43.03
N ASN A 18 -39.44 6.68 42.34
CA ASN A 18 -39.02 7.09 41.02
C ASN A 18 -37.63 7.72 41.17
N GLU A 19 -36.58 6.91 41.00
CA GLU A 19 -35.23 7.46 40.89
C GLU A 19 -35.20 8.29 39.61
N ALA A 20 -35.51 9.57 39.76
CA ALA A 20 -35.27 10.54 38.70
C ALA A 20 -33.80 10.48 38.33
N SER A 21 -33.49 9.99 37.13
CA SER A 21 -32.14 10.11 36.55
C SER A 21 -31.81 11.61 36.52
N HIS A 22 -31.03 12.05 37.50
CA HIS A 22 -30.51 13.42 37.51
C HIS A 22 -29.63 13.57 36.28
N ALA A 23 -30.12 14.26 35.26
CA ALA A 23 -29.25 14.73 34.18
C ALA A 23 -28.23 15.68 34.81
N LEU A 24 -26.93 15.43 34.52
CA LEU A 24 -25.82 16.26 35.00
C LEU A 24 -26.07 17.74 34.65
N ASP A 25 -26.06 18.58 35.67
CA ASP A 25 -26.16 20.03 35.47
C ASP A 25 -24.85 20.65 34.99
N ALA A 26 -24.82 21.96 34.73
CA ALA A 26 -23.63 22.64 34.25
C ALA A 26 -22.48 22.63 35.27
N ASN A 27 -22.80 22.67 36.57
CA ASN A 27 -21.82 22.63 37.63
C ASN A 27 -21.23 21.23 37.81
N ASP A 28 -22.05 20.19 37.69
CA ASP A 28 -21.60 18.79 37.71
C ASP A 28 -20.61 18.52 36.57
N LYS A 29 -20.93 19.01 35.35
CA LYS A 29 -20.04 18.88 34.18
C LYS A 29 -18.70 19.59 34.43
N GLN A 30 -18.74 20.80 34.95
CA GLN A 30 -17.50 21.56 35.25
C GLN A 30 -16.65 20.87 36.32
N GLN A 31 -17.27 20.25 37.33
CA GLN A 31 -16.55 19.48 38.35
C GLN A 31 -15.93 18.21 37.77
N ILE A 32 -16.64 17.51 36.88
CA ILE A 32 -16.11 16.33 36.19
C ILE A 32 -14.92 16.72 35.30
N ASP A 33 -15.04 17.78 34.51
CA ASP A 33 -13.94 18.24 33.67
C ASP A 33 -12.69 18.55 34.48
N LYS A 34 -12.85 19.26 35.61
CA LYS A 34 -11.75 19.55 36.52
C LYS A 34 -11.15 18.30 37.17
N GLN A 35 -11.97 17.31 37.54
CA GLN A 35 -11.49 16.05 38.09
C GLN A 35 -10.69 15.25 37.05
N ILE A 36 -11.11 15.26 35.78
CA ILE A 36 -10.40 14.61 34.67
C ILE A 36 -9.02 15.30 34.47
N GLU A 37 -9.02 16.63 34.40
CA GLU A 37 -7.79 17.42 34.27
C GLU A 37 -6.83 17.13 35.43
N ASP A 38 -7.28 17.24 36.67
CA ASP A 38 -6.51 16.95 37.89
C ASP A 38 -6.02 15.50 37.92
N PHE A 39 -6.81 14.54 37.39
CA PHE A 39 -6.39 13.14 37.31
C PHE A 39 -5.20 12.97 36.39
N PHE A 40 -5.23 13.53 35.19
CA PHE A 40 -4.13 13.42 34.23
C PHE A 40 -2.91 14.20 34.67
N MET A 41 -3.09 15.37 35.31
CA MET A 41 -1.98 16.14 35.86
C MET A 41 -1.25 15.39 36.99
N ARG A 42 -1.96 14.59 37.77
CA ARG A 42 -1.37 13.77 38.87
C ARG A 42 -0.85 12.41 38.39
N ASN A 43 -1.32 11.95 37.22
CA ASN A 43 -0.96 10.64 36.67
C ASN A 43 -0.56 10.75 35.19
N PRO A 44 0.52 11.48 34.87
CA PRO A 44 0.93 11.70 33.47
C PRO A 44 1.20 10.40 32.72
N GLU A 45 1.64 9.35 33.43
CA GLU A 45 1.85 8.01 32.85
C GLU A 45 0.56 7.38 32.31
N LYS A 46 -0.61 7.77 32.82
CA LYS A 46 -1.91 7.27 32.28
C LYS A 46 -2.23 7.90 30.95
N LEU A 47 -1.88 9.17 30.77
CA LEU A 47 -2.02 9.85 29.46
C LEU A 47 -1.05 9.27 28.46
N GLU A 48 0.21 9.04 28.83
CA GLU A 48 1.22 8.39 27.98
C GLU A 48 0.74 7.00 27.53
N GLN A 49 0.28 6.15 28.45
CA GLN A 49 -0.29 4.83 28.11
C GLN A 49 -1.50 4.92 27.18
N ALA A 50 -2.37 5.91 27.35
CA ALA A 50 -3.54 6.11 26.48
C ALA A 50 -3.12 6.52 25.07
N LEU A 51 -2.12 7.41 24.94
CA LEU A 51 -1.55 7.82 23.65
C LEU A 51 -0.86 6.65 22.94
N ASP A 52 -0.06 5.85 23.64
CA ASP A 52 0.58 4.66 23.07
C ASP A 52 -0.45 3.63 22.58
N ASN A 53 -1.50 3.41 23.37
CA ASN A 53 -2.60 2.52 22.96
C ASN A 53 -3.32 3.03 21.71
N MET A 54 -3.58 4.35 21.66
CA MET A 54 -4.19 4.99 20.49
C MET A 54 -3.31 4.84 19.24
N GLN A 55 -1.99 5.11 19.37
CA GLN A 55 -1.06 4.97 18.25
C GLN A 55 -1.01 3.53 17.73
N ARG A 56 -0.95 2.54 18.65
CA ARG A 56 -1.02 1.11 18.24
C ARG A 56 -2.30 0.77 17.52
N TYR A 57 -3.44 1.18 18.07
CA TYR A 57 -4.75 0.95 17.45
C TYR A 57 -4.84 1.57 16.04
N LEU A 58 -4.37 2.81 15.88
CA LEU A 58 -4.36 3.47 14.57
C LEU A 58 -3.41 2.79 13.58
N ALA A 59 -2.23 2.35 14.03
CA ALA A 59 -1.28 1.61 13.20
C ALA A 59 -1.84 0.25 12.75
N GLU A 60 -2.47 -0.49 13.67
CA GLU A 60 -3.11 -1.78 13.36
C GLU A 60 -4.26 -1.60 12.35
N ARG A 61 -5.09 -0.57 12.53
CA ARG A 61 -6.15 -0.25 11.58
C ARG A 61 -5.62 0.12 10.20
N ALA A 62 -4.61 0.99 10.14
CA ALA A 62 -3.98 1.39 8.88
C ALA A 62 -3.37 0.17 8.15
N GLN A 63 -2.75 -0.75 8.89
CA GLN A 63 -2.22 -1.99 8.32
C GLN A 63 -3.34 -2.89 7.79
N GLN A 64 -4.43 -3.07 8.53
CA GLN A 64 -5.57 -3.86 8.09
C GLN A 64 -6.23 -3.29 6.83
N GLU A 65 -6.40 -1.96 6.76
CA GLU A 65 -6.95 -1.26 5.60
C GLU A 65 -6.01 -1.43 4.38
N GLN A 66 -4.70 -1.34 4.56
CA GLN A 66 -3.70 -1.58 3.51
C GLN A 66 -3.71 -3.03 3.03
N ASP A 67 -3.72 -4.01 3.94
CA ASP A 67 -3.78 -5.44 3.58
C ASP A 67 -5.05 -5.76 2.81
N ALA A 68 -6.20 -5.20 3.21
CA ALA A 68 -7.47 -5.34 2.49
C ALA A 68 -7.41 -4.70 1.10
N ALA A 69 -6.79 -3.52 0.96
CA ALA A 69 -6.59 -2.85 -0.33
C ALA A 69 -5.68 -3.67 -1.25
N LEU A 70 -4.58 -4.23 -0.74
CA LEU A 70 -3.70 -5.12 -1.50
C LEU A 70 -4.42 -6.39 -1.96
N ALA A 71 -5.19 -7.02 -1.08
CA ALA A 71 -5.95 -8.24 -1.40
C ALA A 71 -7.03 -7.99 -2.46
N SER A 72 -7.81 -6.90 -2.33
CA SER A 72 -8.86 -6.55 -3.29
C SER A 72 -8.33 -6.12 -4.66
N ASN A 73 -7.05 -5.71 -4.75
CA ASN A 73 -6.39 -5.34 -6.00
C ASN A 73 -5.41 -6.40 -6.52
N ALA A 74 -5.47 -7.65 -6.02
CA ALA A 74 -4.53 -8.71 -6.38
C ALA A 74 -4.45 -8.97 -7.89
N ASP A 75 -5.58 -8.94 -8.63
CA ASP A 75 -5.59 -9.12 -10.07
C ASP A 75 -4.88 -7.98 -10.80
N ASN A 76 -5.13 -6.75 -10.40
CA ASN A 76 -4.43 -5.59 -10.95
C ASN A 76 -2.94 -5.57 -10.64
N LEU A 77 -2.54 -6.12 -9.48
CA LEU A 77 -1.14 -6.22 -9.08
C LEU A 77 -0.40 -7.31 -9.84
N TYR A 78 -0.97 -8.51 -9.88
CA TYR A 78 -0.21 -9.69 -10.28
C TYR A 78 -0.58 -10.26 -11.64
N ARG A 79 -1.79 -9.97 -12.16
CA ARG A 79 -2.37 -10.64 -13.34
C ARG A 79 -2.84 -9.69 -14.44
N ASN A 80 -2.43 -8.44 -14.40
CA ASN A 80 -2.77 -7.49 -15.46
C ASN A 80 -1.93 -7.79 -16.70
N ASP A 81 -2.57 -8.22 -17.79
CA ASP A 81 -1.93 -8.61 -19.05
C ASP A 81 -1.23 -7.43 -19.77
N SER A 82 -1.55 -6.19 -19.38
CA SER A 82 -0.87 -5.00 -19.90
C SER A 82 0.51 -4.76 -19.31
N ASP A 83 0.87 -5.45 -18.20
CA ASP A 83 2.15 -5.26 -17.55
C ASP A 83 3.19 -6.25 -18.07
N TYR A 84 4.41 -5.78 -18.22
CA TYR A 84 5.54 -6.66 -18.48
C TYR A 84 5.98 -7.39 -17.23
N SER A 85 6.51 -8.60 -17.39
CA SER A 85 6.98 -9.40 -16.28
C SER A 85 8.16 -10.28 -16.66
N MET A 86 9.00 -10.66 -15.69
CA MET A 86 10.08 -11.65 -15.81
C MET A 86 9.81 -12.84 -14.89
N GLY A 87 10.37 -13.99 -15.23
CA GLY A 87 10.19 -15.24 -14.48
C GLY A 87 8.97 -16.05 -14.93
N PRO A 88 8.70 -17.19 -14.26
CA PRO A 88 7.59 -18.08 -14.61
C PRO A 88 6.22 -17.46 -14.33
N ASN A 89 5.26 -17.64 -15.24
CA ASN A 89 3.91 -17.11 -15.04
C ASN A 89 3.19 -17.75 -13.82
N ASN A 90 3.53 -18.97 -13.47
CA ASN A 90 2.99 -19.73 -12.34
C ASN A 90 3.91 -19.70 -11.11
N ALA A 91 4.84 -18.75 -11.02
CA ALA A 91 5.72 -18.63 -9.87
C ALA A 91 4.90 -18.48 -8.57
N PRO A 92 5.25 -19.23 -7.51
CA PRO A 92 4.58 -19.13 -6.21
C PRO A 92 4.84 -17.80 -5.52
N ILE A 93 5.94 -17.13 -5.88
CA ILE A 93 6.30 -15.82 -5.34
C ILE A 93 6.30 -14.80 -6.46
N THR A 94 5.56 -13.71 -6.27
CA THR A 94 5.54 -12.59 -7.21
C THR A 94 5.95 -11.31 -6.51
N ILE A 95 6.96 -10.65 -7.08
CA ILE A 95 7.38 -9.29 -6.74
C ILE A 95 6.74 -8.36 -7.76
N VAL A 96 6.10 -7.29 -7.29
CA VAL A 96 5.62 -6.17 -8.12
C VAL A 96 6.46 -4.96 -7.76
N GLU A 97 7.14 -4.35 -8.73
CA GLU A 97 7.90 -3.12 -8.52
C GLU A 97 7.18 -1.94 -9.15
N PHE A 98 6.87 -0.93 -8.35
CA PHE A 98 6.46 0.40 -8.83
C PHE A 98 7.70 1.28 -8.93
N PHE A 99 8.03 1.71 -10.13
CA PHE A 99 9.30 2.39 -10.39
C PHE A 99 9.16 3.60 -11.32
N ASP A 100 10.21 4.43 -11.32
CA ASP A 100 10.37 5.58 -12.21
C ASP A 100 11.81 5.61 -12.74
N TYR A 101 12.00 5.81 -14.03
CA TYR A 101 13.32 5.81 -14.68
C TYR A 101 14.24 6.94 -14.23
N ASN A 102 13.71 8.03 -13.69
CA ASN A 102 14.49 9.11 -13.10
C ASN A 102 14.71 8.97 -11.59
N CYS A 103 14.17 7.92 -10.97
CA CYS A 103 14.36 7.65 -9.57
C CYS A 103 15.74 7.02 -9.32
N GLY A 104 16.64 7.74 -8.64
CA GLY A 104 17.95 7.24 -8.29
C GLY A 104 17.93 6.02 -7.36
N TYR A 105 16.89 5.89 -6.52
CA TYR A 105 16.69 4.72 -5.65
C TYR A 105 16.24 3.49 -6.46
N CYS A 106 15.39 3.66 -7.48
CA CYS A 106 15.03 2.57 -8.41
C CYS A 106 16.25 2.05 -9.15
N LYS A 107 17.08 2.95 -9.68
CA LYS A 107 18.34 2.58 -10.35
C LYS A 107 19.28 1.79 -9.42
N ARG A 108 19.36 2.16 -8.14
CA ARG A 108 20.18 1.42 -7.16
C ARG A 108 19.62 0.05 -6.79
N SER A 109 18.30 -0.11 -6.77
CA SER A 109 17.65 -1.39 -6.49
C SER A 109 17.67 -2.36 -7.67
N PHE A 110 17.92 -1.86 -8.90
CA PHE A 110 17.82 -2.66 -10.12
C PHE A 110 18.79 -3.84 -10.16
N ALA A 111 20.11 -3.62 -9.93
CA ALA A 111 21.08 -4.70 -9.94
C ALA A 111 20.84 -5.75 -8.83
N PRO A 112 20.61 -5.37 -7.55
CA PRO A 112 20.20 -6.29 -6.51
C PRO A 112 18.95 -7.11 -6.85
N LEU A 113 17.95 -6.48 -7.46
CA LEU A 113 16.71 -7.16 -7.86
C LEU A 113 16.97 -8.20 -8.96
N MET A 114 17.76 -7.88 -9.96
CA MET A 114 18.13 -8.82 -11.04
C MET A 114 18.93 -10.01 -10.50
N GLU A 115 19.90 -9.79 -9.60
CA GLU A 115 20.67 -10.87 -8.96
C GLU A 115 19.74 -11.81 -8.18
N VAL A 116 18.79 -11.26 -7.39
CA VAL A 116 17.84 -12.06 -6.63
C VAL A 116 16.95 -12.91 -7.55
N LEU A 117 16.53 -12.38 -8.70
CA LEU A 117 15.76 -13.14 -9.70
C LEU A 117 16.59 -14.25 -10.36
N GLU A 118 17.87 -14.04 -10.57
CA GLU A 118 18.76 -15.10 -11.08
C GLU A 118 18.91 -16.24 -10.09
N GLU A 119 18.98 -15.95 -8.81
CA GLU A 119 19.17 -16.91 -7.73
C GLU A 119 17.86 -17.64 -7.36
N ASN A 120 16.68 -17.06 -7.66
CA ASN A 120 15.37 -17.58 -7.27
C ASN A 120 14.47 -17.83 -8.49
N LYS A 121 14.56 -19.03 -9.07
CA LYS A 121 13.80 -19.41 -10.28
C LYS A 121 12.30 -19.60 -10.04
N ASP A 122 11.86 -19.62 -8.80
CA ASP A 122 10.48 -19.68 -8.35
C ASP A 122 9.86 -18.29 -8.09
N VAL A 123 10.56 -17.24 -8.51
CA VAL A 123 10.11 -15.84 -8.35
C VAL A 123 9.77 -15.23 -9.71
N ARG A 124 8.64 -14.52 -9.76
CA ARG A 124 8.23 -13.66 -10.87
C ARG A 124 8.33 -12.20 -10.47
N LEU A 125 8.82 -11.34 -11.37
CA LEU A 125 8.78 -9.89 -11.24
C LEU A 125 7.77 -9.32 -12.21
N VAL A 126 6.90 -8.43 -11.73
CA VAL A 126 5.97 -7.60 -12.52
C VAL A 126 6.41 -6.15 -12.45
N PHE A 127 6.47 -5.48 -13.60
CA PHE A 127 6.90 -4.09 -13.73
C PHE A 127 5.69 -3.16 -13.78
N LYS A 128 5.58 -2.24 -12.84
CA LYS A 128 4.57 -1.18 -12.80
C LYS A 128 5.22 0.15 -13.14
N GLU A 129 5.05 0.59 -14.38
CA GLU A 129 5.46 1.93 -14.82
C GLU A 129 4.72 2.99 -14.01
N TYR A 130 5.45 3.67 -13.10
CA TYR A 130 4.88 4.66 -12.18
C TYR A 130 5.66 5.98 -12.25
N PRO A 131 5.52 6.73 -13.38
CA PRO A 131 6.28 7.95 -13.64
C PRO A 131 5.73 9.12 -12.80
N ILE A 132 6.37 9.41 -11.68
CA ILE A 132 5.99 10.48 -10.75
C ILE A 132 7.00 11.65 -10.69
N LEU A 133 8.16 11.51 -11.36
CA LEU A 133 9.26 12.48 -11.28
C LEU A 133 9.34 13.45 -12.47
N GLY A 134 8.21 13.63 -13.17
CA GLY A 134 8.04 14.65 -14.19
C GLY A 134 7.92 14.11 -15.62
N GLU A 135 7.88 15.05 -16.57
CA GLU A 135 7.55 14.77 -17.97
C GLU A 135 8.49 13.75 -18.62
N ALA A 136 9.81 13.85 -18.38
CA ALA A 136 10.77 12.92 -18.96
C ALA A 136 10.58 11.47 -18.44
N SER A 137 10.15 11.30 -17.18
CA SER A 137 9.77 9.99 -16.64
C SER A 137 8.51 9.45 -17.35
N TYR A 138 7.51 10.31 -17.56
CA TYR A 138 6.30 9.96 -18.28
C TYR A 138 6.60 9.54 -19.72
N LEU A 139 7.45 10.29 -20.43
CA LEU A 139 7.89 9.95 -21.79
C LEU A 139 8.63 8.62 -21.84
N ALA A 140 9.52 8.35 -20.85
CA ALA A 140 10.27 7.10 -20.78
C ALA A 140 9.32 5.90 -20.56
N SER A 141 8.41 5.99 -19.61
CA SER A 141 7.40 4.95 -19.32
C SER A 141 6.46 4.71 -20.49
N SER A 142 5.97 5.78 -21.12
CA SER A 142 5.10 5.67 -22.30
C SER A 142 5.82 5.02 -23.48
N ALA A 143 7.09 5.37 -23.73
CA ALA A 143 7.91 4.74 -24.75
C ALA A 143 8.17 3.26 -24.45
N ALA A 144 8.44 2.91 -23.19
CA ALA A 144 8.63 1.54 -22.75
C ALA A 144 7.37 0.69 -23.03
N LEU A 145 6.19 1.17 -22.62
CA LEU A 145 4.92 0.48 -22.84
C LEU A 145 4.56 0.33 -24.33
N ALA A 146 4.99 1.27 -25.19
CA ALA A 146 4.76 1.19 -26.63
C ALA A 146 5.64 0.14 -27.33
N ILE A 147 6.64 -0.44 -26.66
CA ILE A 147 7.46 -1.53 -27.19
C ILE A 147 6.66 -2.84 -27.10
N ASN A 148 5.99 -3.24 -28.16
CA ASN A 148 5.15 -4.46 -28.22
C ASN A 148 5.98 -5.76 -28.35
N ASP A 149 7.12 -5.85 -27.64
CA ASP A 149 8.01 -7.01 -27.60
C ASP A 149 8.64 -7.10 -26.24
N LYS A 150 8.41 -8.21 -25.54
CA LYS A 150 8.86 -8.40 -24.16
C LYS A 150 10.39 -8.28 -24.00
N LEU A 151 11.15 -8.89 -24.90
CA LEU A 151 12.62 -8.87 -24.81
C LEU A 151 13.18 -7.46 -25.08
N LYS A 152 12.56 -6.75 -26.03
CA LYS A 152 12.92 -5.36 -26.32
C LYS A 152 12.52 -4.44 -25.17
N TYR A 153 11.34 -4.64 -24.56
CA TYR A 153 10.97 -3.90 -23.36
C TYR A 153 11.99 -4.08 -22.23
N LEU A 154 12.33 -5.33 -21.90
CA LEU A 154 13.32 -5.63 -20.86
C LEU A 154 14.72 -5.05 -21.18
N THR A 155 15.11 -5.07 -22.45
CA THR A 155 16.36 -4.45 -22.89
C THR A 155 16.32 -2.93 -22.73
N PHE A 156 15.22 -2.29 -23.12
CA PHE A 156 15.02 -0.85 -22.97
C PHE A 156 15.00 -0.46 -21.49
N HIS A 157 14.22 -1.17 -20.68
CA HIS A 157 14.14 -0.98 -19.25
C HIS A 157 15.53 -1.07 -18.59
N SER A 158 16.28 -2.14 -18.87
CA SER A 158 17.65 -2.32 -18.34
C SER A 158 18.59 -1.18 -18.75
N LYS A 159 18.55 -0.75 -20.01
CA LYS A 159 19.37 0.38 -20.48
C LYS A 159 19.05 1.68 -19.76
N LEU A 160 17.77 1.98 -19.51
CA LEU A 160 17.40 3.20 -18.80
C LEU A 160 17.71 3.10 -17.29
N MET A 161 17.49 1.94 -16.65
CA MET A 161 17.80 1.73 -15.23
C MET A 161 19.32 1.77 -14.95
N THR A 162 20.15 1.32 -15.89
CA THR A 162 21.61 1.37 -15.74
C THR A 162 22.24 2.66 -16.27
N HIS A 163 21.46 3.53 -16.92
CA HIS A 163 21.94 4.82 -17.40
C HIS A 163 22.38 5.71 -16.23
N GLN A 164 23.60 6.25 -16.33
CA GLN A 164 24.14 7.20 -15.37
C GLN A 164 23.55 8.59 -15.62
N GLY A 165 23.00 9.20 -14.57
CA GLY A 165 22.41 10.53 -14.64
C GLY A 165 20.91 10.51 -14.98
N ARG A 166 20.41 11.69 -15.37
CA ARG A 166 18.99 11.92 -15.64
C ARG A 166 18.58 11.38 -17.01
N ILE A 167 17.46 10.70 -17.06
CA ILE A 167 16.81 10.32 -18.32
C ILE A 167 16.12 11.56 -18.89
N SER A 168 16.57 11.98 -20.05
CA SER A 168 15.98 13.05 -20.86
C SER A 168 15.37 12.46 -22.14
N GLU A 169 14.59 13.25 -22.87
CA GLU A 169 14.06 12.85 -24.18
C GLU A 169 15.17 12.41 -25.15
N SER A 170 16.31 13.13 -25.17
CA SER A 170 17.45 12.76 -26.03
C SER A 170 18.07 11.40 -25.64
N VAL A 171 18.10 11.06 -24.34
CA VAL A 171 18.56 9.73 -23.86
C VAL A 171 17.58 8.64 -24.30
N ILE A 172 16.27 8.89 -24.17
CA ILE A 172 15.22 7.96 -24.62
C ILE A 172 15.36 7.70 -26.11
N GLU A 173 15.42 8.75 -26.93
CA GLU A 173 15.56 8.62 -28.37
C GLU A 173 16.85 7.92 -28.79
N LYS A 174 17.98 8.28 -28.17
CA LYS A 174 19.24 7.59 -28.44
C LYS A 174 19.14 6.11 -28.13
N THR A 175 18.57 5.76 -26.97
CA THR A 175 18.41 4.36 -26.57
C THR A 175 17.54 3.59 -27.57
N LEU A 176 16.44 4.18 -28.04
CA LEU A 176 15.58 3.57 -29.05
C LEU A 176 16.33 3.37 -30.38
N ARG A 177 17.08 4.36 -30.85
CA ARG A 177 17.89 4.23 -32.07
C ARG A 177 18.94 3.13 -31.94
N ASP A 178 19.65 3.06 -30.83
CA ASP A 178 20.66 2.02 -30.53
C ASP A 178 20.03 0.61 -30.55
N MET A 179 18.75 0.51 -30.21
CA MET A 179 17.96 -0.73 -30.29
C MET A 179 17.28 -0.98 -31.65
N LYS A 180 17.57 -0.15 -32.66
CA LYS A 180 16.98 -0.19 -33.99
C LYS A 180 15.44 -0.04 -33.96
N LEU A 181 14.93 0.75 -33.04
CA LEU A 181 13.54 1.15 -32.91
C LEU A 181 13.38 2.60 -33.39
N SER A 182 12.23 2.93 -34.01
CA SER A 182 11.94 4.28 -34.46
C SER A 182 11.44 5.14 -33.31
N PRO A 183 12.17 6.18 -32.88
CA PRO A 183 11.70 7.09 -31.83
C PRO A 183 10.39 7.77 -32.20
N GLN A 184 10.24 8.25 -33.47
CA GLN A 184 9.07 8.97 -33.94
C GLN A 184 7.81 8.09 -33.91
N LYS A 185 7.94 6.82 -34.34
CA LYS A 185 6.82 5.87 -34.28
C LYS A 185 6.43 5.59 -32.84
N LEU A 186 7.39 5.31 -31.96
CA LEU A 186 7.11 4.99 -30.55
C LEU A 186 6.56 6.19 -29.79
N GLN A 187 7.01 7.41 -30.06
CA GLN A 187 6.42 8.62 -29.48
C GLN A 187 4.96 8.83 -29.94
N SER A 188 4.66 8.52 -31.20
CA SER A 188 3.28 8.57 -31.71
C SER A 188 2.42 7.50 -31.05
N ASP A 189 2.90 6.26 -30.99
CA ASP A 189 2.21 5.14 -30.36
C ASP A 189 1.99 5.40 -28.85
N ALA A 190 2.99 5.95 -28.16
CA ALA A 190 2.97 6.27 -26.73
C ALA A 190 1.92 7.31 -26.33
N ARG A 191 1.46 8.14 -27.26
CA ARG A 191 0.38 9.12 -27.07
C ARG A 191 -1.01 8.53 -27.23
N SER A 192 -1.11 7.24 -27.58
CA SER A 192 -2.41 6.58 -27.68
C SER A 192 -3.10 6.46 -26.33
N ASP A 193 -4.41 6.54 -26.32
CA ASP A 193 -5.24 6.40 -25.10
C ASP A 193 -4.91 5.13 -24.32
N LYS A 194 -4.50 4.05 -25.02
CA LYS A 194 -4.11 2.80 -24.38
C LYS A 194 -3.04 2.99 -23.30
N TYR A 195 -1.94 3.66 -23.61
CA TYR A 195 -0.81 3.81 -22.67
C TYR A 195 -1.05 4.94 -21.67
N VAL A 196 -1.76 5.99 -22.07
CA VAL A 196 -2.22 7.04 -21.15
C VAL A 196 -3.11 6.45 -20.07
N LEU A 197 -4.08 5.63 -20.43
CA LEU A 197 -4.99 4.96 -19.50
C LEU A 197 -4.25 3.92 -18.64
N GLN A 198 -3.28 3.20 -19.20
CA GLN A 198 -2.47 2.24 -18.43
C GLN A 198 -1.64 2.93 -17.34
N LEU A 199 -0.97 4.03 -17.65
CA LEU A 199 -0.22 4.81 -16.65
C LEU A 199 -1.15 5.42 -15.60
N ALA A 200 -2.32 5.93 -16.01
CA ALA A 200 -3.33 6.44 -15.09
C ALA A 200 -3.86 5.33 -14.15
N ALA A 201 -4.12 4.14 -14.68
CA ALA A 201 -4.55 2.99 -13.88
C ALA A 201 -3.47 2.54 -12.89
N THR A 202 -2.19 2.53 -13.30
CA THR A 202 -1.07 2.24 -12.39
C THR A 202 -1.00 3.27 -11.26
N ARG A 203 -1.18 4.56 -11.57
CA ARG A 203 -1.22 5.63 -10.57
C ARG A 203 -2.38 5.44 -9.60
N GLN A 204 -3.58 5.20 -10.11
CA GLN A 204 -4.77 4.95 -9.28
C GLN A 204 -4.57 3.73 -8.37
N LEU A 205 -3.99 2.64 -8.89
CA LEU A 205 -3.66 1.46 -8.10
C LEU A 205 -2.68 1.81 -6.98
N ALA A 206 -1.60 2.53 -7.29
CA ALA A 206 -0.61 2.96 -6.31
C ALA A 206 -1.25 3.79 -5.17
N ASP A 207 -2.06 4.79 -5.54
CA ASP A 207 -2.78 5.63 -4.58
C ASP A 207 -3.73 4.79 -3.70
N THR A 208 -4.46 3.83 -4.29
CA THR A 208 -5.41 2.95 -3.58
C THR A 208 -4.73 2.05 -2.54
N ILE A 209 -3.52 1.56 -2.83
CA ILE A 209 -2.77 0.67 -1.93
C ILE A 209 -1.74 1.41 -1.06
N GLY A 210 -1.76 2.75 -1.06
CA GLY A 210 -0.93 3.59 -0.21
C GLY A 210 0.52 3.76 -0.67
N ILE A 211 0.81 3.57 -1.97
CA ILE A 211 2.12 3.84 -2.55
C ILE A 211 2.19 5.31 -3.01
N ASN A 212 3.09 6.08 -2.42
CA ASN A 212 3.29 7.50 -2.69
C ASN A 212 4.71 7.88 -3.16
N GLY A 213 5.54 6.88 -3.47
CA GLY A 213 6.93 7.08 -3.91
C GLY A 213 7.50 5.87 -4.61
N THR A 214 8.70 6.04 -5.19
CA THR A 214 9.44 4.99 -5.92
C THR A 214 10.84 4.80 -5.37
N PRO A 215 11.39 3.57 -5.42
CA PRO A 215 10.66 2.35 -5.72
C PRO A 215 9.72 1.97 -4.58
N ALA A 216 8.69 1.18 -4.89
CA ALA A 216 7.91 0.44 -3.91
C ALA A 216 7.70 -0.99 -4.41
N PHE A 217 7.78 -1.95 -3.50
CA PHE A 217 7.64 -3.36 -3.84
C PHE A 217 6.42 -3.95 -3.13
N VAL A 218 5.63 -4.73 -3.86
CA VAL A 218 4.62 -5.59 -3.27
C VAL A 218 5.03 -7.05 -3.50
N ILE A 219 5.25 -7.79 -2.42
CA ILE A 219 5.69 -9.19 -2.48
C ILE A 219 4.63 -10.06 -1.83
N ASN A 220 3.87 -10.80 -2.65
CA ASN A 220 2.77 -11.66 -2.20
C ASN A 220 1.86 -11.02 -1.14
N GLY A 221 1.39 -9.80 -1.39
CA GLY A 221 0.45 -9.09 -0.51
C GLY A 221 1.09 -8.29 0.62
N LYS A 222 2.42 -8.20 0.68
CA LYS A 222 3.13 -7.33 1.64
C LYS A 222 3.77 -6.15 0.92
N LEU A 223 3.50 -4.94 1.37
CA LEU A 223 4.10 -3.71 0.83
C LEU A 223 5.43 -3.41 1.52
N PHE A 224 6.44 -3.10 0.71
CA PHE A 224 7.77 -2.65 1.13
C PHE A 224 8.04 -1.29 0.45
N PRO A 225 7.89 -0.18 1.17
CA PRO A 225 8.16 1.14 0.61
C PRO A 225 9.68 1.40 0.55
N GLY A 226 10.11 2.05 -0.54
CA GLY A 226 11.51 2.44 -0.73
C GLY A 226 12.38 1.35 -1.34
N ALA A 227 13.67 1.68 -1.49
CA ALA A 227 14.66 0.80 -2.10
C ALA A 227 14.99 -0.36 -1.16
N LEU A 228 15.04 -1.56 -1.72
CA LEU A 228 15.51 -2.76 -1.04
C LEU A 228 16.88 -3.17 -1.59
N ASN A 229 17.80 -3.51 -0.71
CA ASN A 229 19.05 -4.14 -1.08
C ASN A 229 18.87 -5.67 -1.25
N LYS A 230 19.91 -6.35 -1.73
CA LYS A 230 19.86 -7.80 -1.99
C LYS A 230 19.47 -8.63 -0.76
N ALA A 231 20.01 -8.28 0.41
CA ALA A 231 19.73 -9.01 1.66
C ALA A 231 18.28 -8.82 2.11
N GLU A 232 17.74 -7.60 1.98
CA GLU A 232 16.35 -7.28 2.30
C GLU A 232 15.36 -8.00 1.35
N LEU A 233 15.66 -8.00 0.04
CA LEU A 233 14.86 -8.75 -0.95
C LEU A 233 14.89 -10.26 -0.66
N ALA A 234 16.07 -10.82 -0.42
CA ALA A 234 16.22 -12.23 -0.09
C ALA A 234 15.47 -12.61 1.22
N GLN A 235 15.51 -11.73 2.23
CA GLN A 235 14.78 -11.95 3.48
C GLN A 235 13.26 -11.87 3.26
N ALA A 236 12.77 -10.91 2.47
CA ALA A 236 11.35 -10.80 2.14
C ALA A 236 10.84 -12.06 1.41
N ILE A 237 11.59 -12.54 0.40
CA ILE A 237 11.29 -13.78 -0.31
C ILE A 237 11.28 -14.99 0.63
N LYS A 238 12.27 -15.08 1.52
CA LYS A 238 12.36 -16.17 2.51
C LYS A 238 11.13 -16.19 3.43
N THR A 239 10.71 -15.04 3.91
CA THR A 239 9.52 -14.90 4.76
C THR A 239 8.26 -15.35 4.03
N VAL A 240 8.05 -14.86 2.79
CA VAL A 240 6.90 -15.25 1.97
C VAL A 240 6.90 -16.76 1.68
N ARG A 241 8.07 -17.32 1.37
CA ARG A 241 8.22 -18.78 1.13
C ARG A 241 7.86 -19.61 2.37
N ALA A 242 8.23 -19.15 3.57
CA ALA A 242 7.84 -19.81 4.82
C ALA A 242 6.33 -19.73 5.06
N ASP A 243 5.71 -18.57 4.81
CA ASP A 243 4.26 -18.37 4.94
C ASP A 243 3.46 -19.27 3.97
N LEU A 244 3.97 -19.49 2.74
CA LEU A 244 3.35 -20.40 1.76
C LEU A 244 3.43 -21.86 2.19
N ASN A 245 4.53 -22.28 2.80
CA ASN A 245 4.73 -23.65 3.27
C ASN A 245 3.95 -23.99 4.56
N ALA A 246 3.49 -22.96 5.29
CA ALA A 246 2.72 -23.10 6.53
C ALA A 246 1.20 -23.20 6.30
N ARG A 247 0.73 -23.03 5.05
CA ARG A 247 -0.70 -23.12 4.64
C ARG A 247 -1.02 -24.51 4.09
#